data_bfb9124f8ce39a9332143b9b83ba7707
#
_entry.id   bfb9124f8ce39a9332143b9b83ba7707
#
_cell.length_a   1.000
_cell.length_b   1.000
_cell.length_c   1.000
_cell.angle_alpha   90.00
_cell.angle_beta   90.00
_cell.angle_gamma   90.00
#
_symmetry.space_group_name_H-M   'P 1'
#
loop_
_entity.id
_entity.type
_entity.pdbx_description
1 polymer ?
#
loop_
_entity_poly.entity_id
_entity_poly.type
_entity_poly.pdbx_seq_one_letter_code
_entity_poly.pdbx_strand_id
1 'polypeptide(L)'
;MFTIFKKEINVFFDSLYGVIIFSIFFLINGLFIWVFPSSNIFEYGISSLDIFFDIVPYIFILFISSITMKIVSEERSLGTFEILLSQPVSNKDIILGKFLSTWFLSILLIFLTFPYWITIYNLSNPLGNIDNIIIINSYIGLVLLVGAMNSIGIFFSSLFQNQIISFLSSCFIFYLLYEGIDMINYYDSINLVDSFIDHFTFSYHYSNFTRGIFQINSFIYFIIVMLSFFYF
;
A
#
# COMPACT_ATOMS: atom_id res chain seq x y z
N MET A 1 14.23 18.39 3.81
CA MET A 1 13.53 17.23 3.22
C MET A 1 14.43 15.98 3.14
N PHE A 2 15.52 15.96 2.35
CA PHE A 2 16.36 14.76 2.14
C PHE A 2 17.01 14.19 3.41
N THR A 3 17.43 15.02 4.34
CA THR A 3 18.01 14.60 5.63
C THR A 3 16.99 13.83 6.49
N ILE A 4 15.71 14.26 6.49
CA ILE A 4 14.64 13.60 7.22
C ILE A 4 14.33 12.25 6.56
N PHE A 5 14.20 12.22 5.24
CA PHE A 5 14.04 10.99 4.48
C PHE A 5 15.11 9.94 4.83
N LYS A 6 16.39 10.33 4.78
CA LYS A 6 17.50 9.43 5.09
C LYS A 6 17.48 8.97 6.56
N LYS A 7 17.14 9.88 7.49
CA LYS A 7 17.00 9.55 8.92
C LYS A 7 15.94 8.45 9.12
N GLU A 8 14.74 8.64 8.56
CA GLU A 8 13.63 7.68 8.73
C GLU A 8 13.95 6.31 8.15
N ILE A 9 14.59 6.26 6.97
CA ILE A 9 15.02 4.99 6.37
C ILE A 9 16.05 4.29 7.24
N ASN A 10 17.08 5.01 7.72
CA ASN A 10 18.09 4.41 8.56
C ASN A 10 17.48 3.89 9.87
N VAL A 11 16.65 4.67 10.54
CA VAL A 11 15.94 4.25 11.77
C VAL A 11 15.12 2.98 11.53
N PHE A 12 14.48 2.87 10.38
CA PHE A 12 13.67 1.71 10.05
C PHE A 12 14.54 0.45 9.86
N PHE A 13 15.63 0.54 9.09
CA PHE A 13 16.51 -0.62 8.84
C PHE A 13 17.40 -0.99 10.01
N ASP A 14 17.80 -0.03 10.84
CA ASP A 14 18.59 -0.28 12.05
C ASP A 14 17.74 -0.91 13.17
N SER A 15 16.40 -0.87 13.04
CA SER A 15 15.49 -1.44 14.01
C SER A 15 15.15 -2.91 13.68
N LEU A 16 15.04 -3.75 14.72
CA LEU A 16 14.49 -5.11 14.60
C LEU A 16 13.08 -5.12 13.97
N TYR A 17 12.34 -4.05 14.19
CA TYR A 17 11.00 -3.87 13.65
C TYR A 17 10.97 -3.89 12.11
N GLY A 18 11.90 -3.20 11.46
CA GLY A 18 12.01 -3.20 10.00
C GLY A 18 12.28 -4.59 9.45
N VAL A 19 13.24 -5.30 10.04
CA VAL A 19 13.57 -6.68 9.64
C VAL A 19 12.37 -7.62 9.80
N ILE A 20 11.64 -7.51 10.91
CA ILE A 20 10.44 -8.32 11.18
C ILE A 20 9.36 -8.05 10.13
N ILE A 21 9.07 -6.79 9.84
CA ILE A 21 8.06 -6.41 8.82
C ILE A 21 8.40 -7.03 7.47
N PHE A 22 9.63 -6.86 6.99
CA PHE A 22 10.04 -7.40 5.71
C PHE A 22 9.97 -8.93 5.68
N SER A 23 10.44 -9.60 6.75
CA SER A 23 10.41 -11.06 6.84
C SER A 23 8.99 -11.62 6.84
N ILE A 24 8.08 -11.02 7.61
CA ILE A 24 6.67 -11.44 7.67
C ILE A 24 5.97 -11.17 6.34
N PHE A 25 6.25 -10.02 5.68
CA PHE A 25 5.69 -9.72 4.37
C PHE A 25 6.03 -10.80 3.35
N PHE A 26 7.30 -11.20 3.28
CA PHE A 26 7.73 -12.27 2.38
C PHE A 26 7.13 -13.62 2.73
N LEU A 27 7.10 -13.96 4.01
CA LEU A 27 6.54 -15.21 4.47
C LEU A 27 5.06 -15.32 4.08
N ILE A 28 4.28 -14.29 4.35
CA ILE A 28 2.84 -14.29 4.03
C ILE A 28 2.63 -14.38 2.52
N ASN A 29 3.28 -13.53 1.73
CA ASN A 29 3.14 -13.58 0.27
C ASN A 29 3.59 -14.94 -0.30
N GLY A 30 4.70 -15.48 0.20
CA GLY A 30 5.20 -16.79 -0.21
C GLY A 30 4.21 -17.92 0.12
N LEU A 31 3.59 -17.89 1.28
CA LEU A 31 2.57 -18.88 1.65
C LEU A 31 1.33 -18.81 0.75
N PHE A 32 0.85 -17.61 0.44
CA PHE A 32 -0.32 -17.45 -0.45
C PHE A 32 -0.04 -17.90 -1.88
N ILE A 33 1.13 -17.57 -2.42
CA ILE A 33 1.47 -17.88 -3.82
C ILE A 33 1.81 -19.37 -4.01
N TRP A 34 2.48 -20.01 -3.03
CA TRP A 34 3.11 -21.31 -3.24
C TRP A 34 2.50 -22.45 -2.42
N VAL A 35 1.83 -22.18 -1.30
CA VAL A 35 1.45 -23.21 -0.33
C VAL A 35 -0.05 -23.39 -0.20
N PHE A 36 -0.82 -22.30 -0.09
CA PHE A 36 -2.26 -22.42 0.16
C PHE A 36 -3.02 -22.93 -1.07
N PRO A 37 -3.80 -24.04 -0.96
CA PRO A 37 -4.48 -24.68 -2.08
C PRO A 37 -5.43 -23.75 -2.86
N SER A 38 -6.07 -22.80 -2.16
CA SER A 38 -7.01 -21.85 -2.78
C SER A 38 -6.35 -20.76 -3.63
N SER A 39 -5.03 -20.54 -3.49
CA SER A 39 -4.30 -19.46 -4.16
C SER A 39 -3.01 -19.95 -4.83
N ASN A 40 -2.72 -21.25 -4.75
CA ASN A 40 -1.49 -21.82 -5.29
C ASN A 40 -1.50 -21.85 -6.82
N ILE A 41 -0.50 -21.22 -7.42
CA ILE A 41 -0.32 -21.14 -8.89
C ILE A 41 -0.25 -22.54 -9.52
N PHE A 42 0.33 -23.53 -8.84
CA PHE A 42 0.46 -24.89 -9.35
C PHE A 42 -0.87 -25.62 -9.46
N GLU A 43 -1.82 -25.37 -8.56
CA GLU A 43 -3.15 -26.02 -8.59
C GLU A 43 -4.09 -25.35 -9.60
N TYR A 44 -3.95 -24.04 -9.80
CA TYR A 44 -4.73 -23.30 -10.78
C TYR A 44 -4.37 -23.67 -12.24
N GLY A 45 -3.16 -24.18 -12.48
CA GLY A 45 -2.71 -24.59 -13.81
C GLY A 45 -2.61 -23.46 -14.85
N ILE A 46 -2.75 -22.20 -14.40
CA ILE A 46 -2.64 -21.01 -15.24
C ILE A 46 -1.43 -20.21 -14.75
N SER A 47 -0.54 -19.87 -15.67
CA SER A 47 0.63 -19.03 -15.36
C SER A 47 0.24 -17.55 -15.34
N SER A 48 -0.48 -17.11 -14.29
CA SER A 48 -0.85 -15.70 -14.07
C SER A 48 -0.48 -15.24 -12.66
N LEU A 49 -0.33 -13.93 -12.49
CA LEU A 49 -0.14 -13.27 -11.19
C LEU A 49 -1.44 -12.67 -10.65
N ASP A 50 -2.58 -12.96 -11.24
CA ASP A 50 -3.85 -12.32 -10.89
C ASP A 50 -4.17 -12.51 -9.41
N ILE A 51 -4.04 -13.74 -8.91
CA ILE A 51 -4.27 -14.08 -7.50
C ILE A 51 -3.34 -13.29 -6.56
N PHE A 52 -2.09 -13.09 -6.97
CA PHE A 52 -1.16 -12.26 -6.19
C PHE A 52 -1.65 -10.81 -6.11
N PHE A 53 -2.06 -10.22 -7.23
CA PHE A 53 -2.56 -8.85 -7.27
C PHE A 53 -3.89 -8.67 -6.57
N ASP A 54 -4.71 -9.72 -6.46
CA ASP A 54 -5.95 -9.69 -5.70
C ASP A 54 -5.70 -9.73 -4.18
N ILE A 55 -4.70 -10.49 -3.72
CA ILE A 55 -4.42 -10.69 -2.29
C ILE A 55 -3.51 -9.58 -1.71
N VAL A 56 -2.55 -9.12 -2.49
CA VAL A 56 -1.50 -8.22 -1.99
C VAL A 56 -2.01 -6.89 -1.43
N PRO A 57 -3.10 -6.25 -1.92
CA PRO A 57 -3.65 -5.05 -1.29
C PRO A 57 -4.08 -5.26 0.17
N TYR A 58 -4.69 -6.41 0.49
CA TYR A 58 -5.08 -6.74 1.87
C TYR A 58 -3.86 -6.89 2.78
N ILE A 59 -2.78 -7.47 2.26
CA ILE A 59 -1.52 -7.56 2.99
C ILE A 59 -0.97 -6.14 3.24
N PHE A 60 -1.00 -5.26 2.24
CA PHE A 60 -0.55 -3.88 2.38
C PHE A 60 -1.39 -3.05 3.36
N ILE A 61 -2.67 -3.32 3.53
CA ILE A 61 -3.49 -2.68 4.58
C ILE A 61 -2.81 -2.82 5.94
N LEU A 62 -2.38 -4.01 6.30
CA LEU A 62 -1.71 -4.28 7.57
C LEU A 62 -0.29 -3.69 7.62
N PHE A 63 0.48 -3.87 6.56
CA PHE A 63 1.89 -3.46 6.54
C PHE A 63 2.07 -1.94 6.48
N ILE A 64 1.27 -1.24 5.67
CA ILE A 64 1.35 0.22 5.59
C ILE A 64 0.87 0.85 6.88
N SER A 65 -0.22 0.35 7.47
CA SER A 65 -0.67 0.80 8.81
C SER A 65 0.43 0.61 9.85
N SER A 66 1.17 -0.50 9.80
CA SER A 66 2.29 -0.78 10.70
C SER A 66 3.47 0.18 10.48
N ILE A 67 3.84 0.46 9.23
CA ILE A 67 4.93 1.36 8.91
C ILE A 67 4.58 2.80 9.31
N THR A 68 3.38 3.26 8.95
CA THR A 68 2.98 4.66 9.14
C THR A 68 2.66 5.00 10.59
N MET A 69 2.18 4.04 11.40
CA MET A 69 1.81 4.31 12.81
C MET A 69 2.96 4.90 13.62
N LYS A 70 4.20 4.53 13.35
CA LYS A 70 5.38 4.99 14.09
C LYS A 70 5.88 6.37 13.67
N ILE A 71 5.63 6.77 12.45
CA ILE A 71 6.27 7.92 11.80
C ILE A 71 6.06 9.24 12.53
N VAL A 72 4.87 9.47 13.09
CA VAL A 72 4.56 10.70 13.83
C VAL A 72 4.13 10.40 15.26
N SER A 73 3.29 9.37 15.48
CA SER A 73 2.75 9.08 16.81
C SER A 73 3.83 8.66 17.81
N GLU A 74 4.88 7.97 17.37
CA GLU A 74 6.01 7.63 18.23
C GLU A 74 6.80 8.87 18.65
N GLU A 75 7.12 9.75 17.70
CA GLU A 75 7.81 11.02 18.01
C GLU A 75 6.98 11.92 18.93
N ARG A 76 5.65 11.95 18.78
CA ARG A 76 4.75 12.68 19.69
C ARG A 76 4.70 12.06 21.07
N SER A 77 4.63 10.73 21.17
CA SER A 77 4.61 10.05 22.48
C SER A 77 5.91 10.22 23.26
N LEU A 78 7.05 10.34 22.56
CA LEU A 78 8.37 10.56 23.14
C LEU A 78 8.71 12.05 23.34
N GLY A 79 7.85 12.99 22.90
CA GLY A 79 8.13 14.43 22.95
C GLY A 79 9.22 14.92 21.99
N THR A 80 9.72 14.06 21.11
CA THR A 80 10.79 14.41 20.15
C THR A 80 10.27 15.18 18.94
N PHE A 81 8.96 15.16 18.70
CA PHE A 81 8.33 15.91 17.61
C PHE A 81 8.47 17.44 17.80
N GLU A 82 8.37 17.93 19.04
CA GLU A 82 8.56 19.36 19.36
C GLU A 82 10.00 19.81 19.09
N ILE A 83 10.98 18.92 19.37
CA ILE A 83 12.39 19.18 19.06
C ILE A 83 12.59 19.26 17.53
N LEU A 84 11.89 18.42 16.77
CA LEU A 84 11.95 18.46 15.30
C LEU A 84 11.36 19.76 14.74
N LEU A 85 10.26 20.25 15.32
CA LEU A 85 9.62 21.51 14.94
C LEU A 85 10.47 22.75 15.30
N SER A 86 11.33 22.67 16.30
CA SER A 86 12.24 23.76 16.67
C SER A 86 13.45 23.90 15.74
N GLN A 87 13.69 22.94 14.88
CA GLN A 87 14.75 23.00 13.87
C GLN A 87 14.40 23.99 12.74
N PRO A 88 15.37 24.61 12.07
CA PRO A 88 15.14 25.54 10.96
C PRO A 88 14.74 24.78 9.68
N VAL A 89 13.65 23.99 9.74
CA VAL A 89 13.12 23.19 8.64
C VAL A 89 11.63 23.52 8.48
N SER A 90 11.16 23.64 7.25
CA SER A 90 9.73 23.92 7.02
C SER A 90 8.87 22.69 7.38
N ASN A 91 7.65 22.94 7.90
CA ASN A 91 6.71 21.85 8.19
C ASN A 91 6.42 20.97 6.96
N LYS A 92 6.38 21.60 5.78
CA LYS A 92 6.21 20.88 4.50
C LYS A 92 7.37 19.91 4.22
N ASP A 93 8.60 20.32 4.49
CA ASP A 93 9.77 19.44 4.31
C ASP A 93 9.78 18.28 5.28
N ILE A 94 9.23 18.45 6.49
CA ILE A 94 9.10 17.36 7.46
C ILE A 94 8.09 16.33 6.96
N ILE A 95 6.89 16.77 6.60
CA ILE A 95 5.82 15.88 6.14
C ILE A 95 6.22 15.17 4.84
N LEU A 96 6.76 15.90 3.86
CA LEU A 96 7.22 15.32 2.62
C LEU A 96 8.37 14.33 2.82
N GLY A 97 9.31 14.64 3.73
CA GLY A 97 10.39 13.73 4.05
C GLY A 97 9.90 12.41 4.66
N LYS A 98 8.94 12.50 5.57
CA LYS A 98 8.29 11.33 6.20
C LYS A 98 7.46 10.52 5.20
N PHE A 99 6.68 11.18 4.35
CA PHE A 99 5.91 10.51 3.30
C PHE A 99 6.82 9.77 2.30
N LEU A 100 7.82 10.44 1.77
CA LEU A 100 8.72 9.83 0.80
C LEU A 100 9.48 8.63 1.41
N SER A 101 9.82 8.67 2.71
CA SER A 101 10.48 7.54 3.37
C SER A 101 9.57 6.33 3.47
N THR A 102 8.30 6.49 3.91
CA THR A 102 7.34 5.39 4.00
C THR A 102 6.95 4.85 2.63
N TRP A 103 6.74 5.74 1.67
CA TRP A 103 6.42 5.34 0.30
C TRP A 103 7.58 4.58 -0.35
N PHE A 104 8.81 5.03 -0.16
CA PHE A 104 10.00 4.33 -0.63
C PHE A 104 10.13 2.93 -0.01
N LEU A 105 9.92 2.79 1.31
CA LEU A 105 9.93 1.49 1.98
C LEU A 105 8.86 0.55 1.41
N SER A 106 7.68 1.08 1.13
CA SER A 106 6.58 0.32 0.53
C SER A 106 6.88 -0.08 -0.93
N ILE A 107 7.48 0.82 -1.72
CA ILE A 107 7.94 0.50 -3.08
C ILE A 107 9.03 -0.58 -3.04
N LEU A 108 9.90 -0.55 -2.05
CA LEU A 108 10.94 -1.56 -1.90
C LEU A 108 10.33 -2.93 -1.60
N LEU A 109 9.27 -3.01 -0.78
CA LEU A 109 8.50 -4.25 -0.58
C LEU A 109 7.90 -4.77 -1.90
N ILE A 110 7.33 -3.88 -2.71
CA ILE A 110 6.80 -4.24 -4.04
C ILE A 110 7.92 -4.74 -4.95
N PHE A 111 9.04 -4.05 -4.99
CA PHE A 111 10.18 -4.43 -5.83
C PHE A 111 10.71 -5.82 -5.50
N LEU A 112 10.71 -6.18 -4.23
CA LEU A 112 11.14 -7.49 -3.77
C LEU A 112 10.18 -8.62 -4.17
N THR A 113 8.99 -8.34 -4.70
CA THR A 113 8.07 -9.34 -5.29
C THR A 113 8.35 -9.64 -6.77
N PHE A 114 9.24 -8.90 -7.43
CA PHE A 114 9.59 -9.15 -8.83
C PHE A 114 10.13 -10.57 -9.12
N PRO A 115 10.82 -11.28 -8.23
CA PRO A 115 11.15 -12.68 -8.43
C PRO A 115 9.94 -13.57 -8.74
N TYR A 116 8.73 -13.25 -8.23
CA TYR A 116 7.50 -13.99 -8.55
C TYR A 116 7.15 -13.87 -10.04
N TRP A 117 7.30 -12.69 -10.62
CA TRP A 117 7.12 -12.50 -12.06
C TRP A 117 8.10 -13.35 -12.88
N ILE A 118 9.38 -13.35 -12.50
CA ILE A 118 10.43 -14.14 -13.17
C ILE A 118 10.14 -15.63 -13.05
N THR A 119 9.68 -16.10 -11.90
CA THR A 119 9.37 -17.53 -11.70
C THR A 119 8.18 -17.98 -12.57
N ILE A 120 7.12 -17.17 -12.66
CA ILE A 120 5.97 -17.48 -13.51
C ILE A 120 6.33 -17.42 -14.98
N TYR A 121 7.15 -16.48 -15.40
CA TYR A 121 7.68 -16.42 -16.76
C TYR A 121 8.39 -17.72 -17.15
N ASN A 122 9.19 -18.28 -16.26
CA ASN A 122 9.92 -19.53 -16.48
C ASN A 122 9.02 -20.79 -16.39
N LEU A 123 7.92 -20.72 -15.65
CA LEU A 123 6.98 -21.84 -15.50
C LEU A 123 5.92 -21.89 -16.61
N SER A 124 5.77 -20.82 -17.38
CA SER A 124 4.77 -20.76 -18.47
C SER A 124 5.11 -21.69 -19.62
N ASN A 125 4.09 -22.32 -20.21
CA ASN A 125 4.23 -23.22 -21.38
C ASN A 125 3.33 -22.72 -22.52
N PRO A 126 3.88 -22.27 -23.68
CA PRO A 126 5.29 -22.07 -23.98
C PRO A 126 5.94 -20.96 -23.10
N LEU A 127 7.27 -21.00 -22.95
CA LEU A 127 8.05 -20.03 -22.19
C LEU A 127 7.67 -18.59 -22.57
N GLY A 128 7.32 -17.78 -21.56
CA GLY A 128 6.97 -16.37 -21.76
C GLY A 128 5.51 -16.13 -22.20
N ASN A 129 4.66 -17.14 -22.18
CA ASN A 129 3.22 -16.99 -22.48
C ASN A 129 2.49 -16.39 -21.28
N ILE A 130 2.82 -15.14 -20.96
CA ILE A 130 2.21 -14.32 -19.89
C ILE A 130 1.94 -12.92 -20.43
N ASP A 131 0.87 -12.30 -19.93
CA ASP A 131 0.51 -10.93 -20.30
C ASP A 131 1.33 -9.90 -19.53
N ASN A 132 2.54 -9.62 -20.02
CA ASN A 132 3.47 -8.67 -19.39
C ASN A 132 2.87 -7.27 -19.21
N ILE A 133 1.98 -6.84 -20.11
CA ILE A 133 1.33 -5.51 -20.02
C ILE A 133 0.42 -5.45 -18.81
N ILE A 134 -0.36 -6.48 -18.55
CA ILE A 134 -1.25 -6.59 -17.39
C ILE A 134 -0.41 -6.56 -16.11
N ILE A 135 0.67 -7.33 -16.05
CA ILE A 135 1.56 -7.38 -14.89
C ILE A 135 2.18 -6.00 -14.59
N ILE A 136 2.71 -5.33 -15.60
CA ILE A 136 3.32 -4.00 -15.43
C ILE A 136 2.28 -2.99 -14.96
N ASN A 137 1.09 -2.96 -15.56
CA ASN A 137 0.02 -2.06 -15.15
C ASN A 137 -0.42 -2.34 -13.72
N SER A 138 -0.52 -3.61 -13.32
CA SER A 138 -0.87 -4.01 -11.96
C SER A 138 0.16 -3.53 -10.94
N TYR A 139 1.45 -3.64 -11.24
CA TYR A 139 2.52 -3.07 -10.40
C TYR A 139 2.44 -1.55 -10.31
N ILE A 140 2.15 -0.85 -11.41
CA ILE A 140 1.95 0.61 -11.38
C ILE A 140 0.75 0.97 -10.50
N GLY A 141 -0.38 0.28 -10.66
CA GLY A 141 -1.56 0.45 -9.82
C GLY A 141 -1.26 0.22 -8.34
N LEU A 142 -0.45 -0.80 -8.04
CA LEU A 142 -0.04 -1.12 -6.68
C LEU A 142 0.82 -0.01 -6.05
N VAL A 143 1.77 0.55 -6.80
CA VAL A 143 2.61 1.67 -6.33
C VAL A 143 1.76 2.91 -6.03
N LEU A 144 0.75 3.19 -6.84
CA LEU A 144 -0.17 4.31 -6.63
C LEU A 144 -1.08 4.07 -5.42
N LEU A 145 -1.68 2.89 -5.31
CA LEU A 145 -2.53 2.48 -4.19
C LEU A 145 -1.77 2.62 -2.86
N VAL A 146 -0.57 2.06 -2.81
CA VAL A 146 0.30 2.10 -1.63
C VAL A 146 0.70 3.54 -1.27
N GLY A 147 0.92 4.41 -2.27
CA GLY A 147 1.18 5.83 -2.05
C GLY A 147 -0.02 6.54 -1.41
N ALA A 148 -1.23 6.27 -1.88
CA ALA A 148 -2.46 6.82 -1.30
C ALA A 148 -2.66 6.32 0.15
N MET A 149 -2.46 5.03 0.40
CA MET A 149 -2.51 4.48 1.77
C MET A 149 -1.47 5.11 2.69
N ASN A 150 -0.24 5.32 2.23
CA ASN A 150 0.80 5.97 3.02
C ASN A 150 0.43 7.40 3.43
N SER A 151 -0.16 8.21 2.52
CA SER A 151 -0.58 9.58 2.84
C SER A 151 -1.66 9.60 3.92
N ILE A 152 -2.67 8.75 3.81
CA ILE A 152 -3.73 8.58 4.81
C ILE A 152 -3.15 8.06 6.14
N GLY A 153 -2.27 7.06 6.10
CA GLY A 153 -1.67 6.47 7.29
C GLY A 153 -0.84 7.49 8.10
N ILE A 154 -0.07 8.36 7.43
CA ILE A 154 0.66 9.45 8.07
C ILE A 154 -0.31 10.47 8.69
N PHE A 155 -1.40 10.80 8.02
CA PHE A 155 -2.43 11.66 8.57
C PHE A 155 -2.99 11.09 9.88
N PHE A 156 -3.39 9.81 9.92
CA PHE A 156 -3.84 9.17 11.16
C PHE A 156 -2.75 9.09 12.22
N SER A 157 -1.50 8.84 11.84
CA SER A 157 -0.36 8.89 12.76
C SER A 157 -0.15 10.29 13.36
N SER A 158 -0.53 11.34 12.64
CA SER A 158 -0.45 12.71 13.14
C SER A 158 -1.58 13.09 14.10
N LEU A 159 -2.74 12.44 14.01
CA LEU A 159 -3.88 12.72 14.89
C LEU A 159 -3.73 12.09 16.27
N PHE A 160 -3.12 10.90 16.36
CA PHE A 160 -3.05 10.13 17.58
C PHE A 160 -1.63 10.09 18.16
N GLN A 161 -1.52 10.22 19.50
CA GLN A 161 -0.25 10.02 20.20
C GLN A 161 0.03 8.54 20.47
N ASN A 162 -1.03 7.71 20.52
CA ASN A 162 -0.90 6.27 20.75
C ASN A 162 -0.74 5.53 19.42
N GLN A 163 0.37 4.81 19.27
CA GLN A 163 0.71 4.03 18.08
C GLN A 163 -0.36 2.98 17.73
N ILE A 164 -0.93 2.30 18.75
CA ILE A 164 -1.94 1.25 18.56
C ILE A 164 -3.23 1.85 17.99
N ILE A 165 -3.66 3.00 18.51
CA ILE A 165 -4.86 3.69 18.00
C ILE A 165 -4.62 4.16 16.57
N SER A 166 -3.44 4.70 16.27
CA SER A 166 -3.05 5.10 14.93
C SER A 166 -3.07 3.92 13.96
N PHE A 167 -2.52 2.77 14.36
CA PHE A 167 -2.55 1.54 13.58
C PHE A 167 -3.97 1.07 13.29
N LEU A 168 -4.80 0.92 14.33
CA LEU A 168 -6.16 0.42 14.19
C LEU A 168 -7.04 1.35 13.33
N SER A 169 -6.90 2.67 13.52
CA SER A 169 -7.68 3.65 12.76
C SER A 169 -7.28 3.67 11.27
N SER A 170 -5.98 3.63 10.97
CA SER A 170 -5.51 3.58 9.58
C SER A 170 -5.91 2.26 8.90
N CYS A 171 -5.75 1.13 9.60
CA CYS A 171 -6.15 -0.19 9.10
C CYS A 171 -7.66 -0.25 8.79
N PHE A 172 -8.49 0.28 9.70
CA PHE A 172 -9.94 0.33 9.52
C PHE A 172 -10.33 1.20 8.30
N ILE A 173 -9.74 2.38 8.15
CA ILE A 173 -10.03 3.26 7.02
C ILE A 173 -9.54 2.66 5.69
N PHE A 174 -8.36 2.02 5.67
CA PHE A 174 -7.89 1.35 4.46
C PHE A 174 -8.81 0.23 4.03
N TYR A 175 -9.25 -0.60 4.99
CA TYR A 175 -10.19 -1.68 4.70
C TYR A 175 -11.55 -1.12 4.23
N LEU A 176 -12.04 -0.05 4.85
CA LEU A 176 -13.29 0.59 4.46
C LEU A 176 -13.21 1.16 3.04
N LEU A 177 -12.11 1.85 2.69
CA LEU A 177 -11.91 2.42 1.36
C LEU A 177 -11.64 1.36 0.28
N TYR A 178 -11.10 0.20 0.67
CA TYR A 178 -10.78 -0.86 -0.29
C TYR A 178 -11.98 -1.79 -0.53
N GLU A 179 -12.64 -2.27 0.52
CA GLU A 179 -13.68 -3.32 0.46
C GLU A 179 -15.02 -2.88 1.05
N GLY A 180 -14.97 -2.05 2.12
CA GLY A 180 -16.16 -1.78 2.93
C GLY A 180 -17.27 -1.08 2.17
N ILE A 181 -16.93 -0.24 1.22
CA ILE A 181 -17.90 0.50 0.39
C ILE A 181 -18.55 -0.46 -0.62
N ASP A 182 -17.77 -1.35 -1.24
CA ASP A 182 -18.27 -2.36 -2.18
C ASP A 182 -19.24 -3.33 -1.49
N MET A 183 -18.98 -3.69 -0.22
CA MET A 183 -19.90 -4.49 0.59
C MET A 183 -21.24 -3.78 0.84
N ILE A 184 -21.24 -2.47 1.04
CA ILE A 184 -22.48 -1.70 1.22
C ILE A 184 -23.32 -1.73 -0.06
N ASN A 185 -22.70 -1.56 -1.23
CA ASN A 185 -23.37 -1.62 -2.52
C ASN A 185 -23.98 -2.99 -2.79
N TYR A 186 -23.35 -4.07 -2.35
CA TYR A 186 -23.88 -5.43 -2.53
C TYR A 186 -25.21 -5.66 -1.80
N TYR A 187 -25.44 -4.97 -0.67
CA TYR A 187 -26.70 -5.08 0.13
C TYR A 187 -27.76 -4.06 -0.25
N ASP A 188 -27.41 -2.98 -0.97
CA ASP A 188 -28.35 -1.91 -1.31
C ASP A 188 -28.87 -2.11 -2.75
N SER A 189 -30.18 -2.37 -2.87
CA SER A 189 -30.87 -2.62 -4.16
C SER A 189 -31.12 -1.35 -5.00
N ILE A 190 -30.51 -0.23 -4.68
CA ILE A 190 -30.77 1.08 -5.29
C ILE A 190 -29.67 1.41 -6.32
N ASN A 191 -29.85 0.95 -7.54
CA ASN A 191 -28.94 1.10 -8.71
C ASN A 191 -28.50 2.52 -9.08
N LEU A 192 -28.95 3.58 -8.43
CA LEU A 192 -28.59 4.98 -8.76
C LEU A 192 -27.44 5.53 -7.89
N VAL A 193 -27.18 4.92 -6.74
CA VAL A 193 -26.13 5.35 -5.81
C VAL A 193 -24.81 4.61 -6.12
N ASP A 194 -24.92 3.39 -6.65
CA ASP A 194 -23.82 2.46 -6.88
C ASP A 194 -22.69 3.06 -7.75
N SER A 195 -23.03 3.65 -8.89
CA SER A 195 -22.03 4.19 -9.81
C SER A 195 -21.27 5.41 -9.27
N PHE A 196 -21.85 6.14 -8.33
CA PHE A 196 -21.19 7.31 -7.74
C PHE A 196 -20.25 6.91 -6.60
N ILE A 197 -20.64 5.92 -5.81
CA ILE A 197 -19.89 5.44 -4.65
C ILE A 197 -18.67 4.66 -5.10
N ASP A 198 -18.78 3.84 -6.17
CA ASP A 198 -17.68 3.07 -6.73
C ASP A 198 -16.46 3.95 -7.10
N HIS A 199 -16.73 5.18 -7.58
CA HIS A 199 -15.65 6.12 -7.92
C HIS A 199 -14.83 6.62 -6.72
N PHE A 200 -15.25 6.34 -5.49
CA PHE A 200 -14.50 6.68 -4.28
C PHE A 200 -13.73 5.48 -3.70
N THR A 201 -13.93 4.26 -4.23
CA THR A 201 -13.28 3.06 -3.72
C THR A 201 -11.89 2.85 -4.30
N PHE A 202 -10.98 2.39 -3.47
CA PHE A 202 -9.64 2.01 -3.92
C PHE A 202 -9.70 0.77 -4.83
N SER A 203 -10.60 -0.18 -4.53
CA SER A 203 -10.75 -1.41 -5.29
C SER A 203 -11.14 -1.15 -6.74
N TYR A 204 -12.11 -0.25 -6.98
CA TYR A 204 -12.55 0.13 -8.32
C TYR A 204 -11.39 0.68 -9.17
N HIS A 205 -10.64 1.65 -8.63
CA HIS A 205 -9.54 2.25 -9.36
C HIS A 205 -8.36 1.28 -9.54
N TYR A 206 -8.08 0.45 -8.54
CA TYR A 206 -7.02 -0.54 -8.63
C TYR A 206 -7.37 -1.67 -9.61
N SER A 207 -8.62 -2.14 -9.63
CA SER A 207 -9.07 -3.19 -10.55
C SER A 207 -8.95 -2.80 -12.03
N ASN A 208 -9.00 -1.52 -12.37
CA ASN A 208 -8.72 -1.06 -13.73
C ASN A 208 -7.27 -1.37 -14.15
N PHE A 209 -6.31 -1.18 -13.24
CA PHE A 209 -4.91 -1.50 -13.51
C PHE A 209 -4.68 -3.02 -13.59
N THR A 210 -5.32 -3.82 -12.73
CA THR A 210 -5.16 -5.28 -12.77
C THR A 210 -5.78 -5.92 -14.00
N ARG A 211 -6.77 -5.28 -14.62
CA ARG A 211 -7.34 -5.68 -15.93
C ARG A 211 -6.49 -5.23 -17.12
N GLY A 212 -5.34 -4.59 -16.88
CA GLY A 212 -4.47 -4.08 -17.95
C GLY A 212 -4.94 -2.77 -18.58
N ILE A 213 -5.99 -2.13 -18.06
CA ILE A 213 -6.54 -0.89 -18.60
C ILE A 213 -5.90 0.30 -17.87
N PHE A 214 -5.03 1.03 -18.56
CA PHE A 214 -4.48 2.26 -18.02
C PHE A 214 -5.48 3.40 -18.17
N GLN A 215 -6.30 3.62 -17.12
CA GLN A 215 -7.25 4.74 -17.08
C GLN A 215 -6.62 5.96 -16.41
N ILE A 216 -6.58 7.07 -17.13
CA ILE A 216 -6.07 8.34 -16.61
C ILE A 216 -6.85 8.81 -15.38
N ASN A 217 -8.16 8.56 -15.34
CA ASN A 217 -9.00 8.91 -14.19
C ASN A 217 -8.56 8.22 -12.90
N SER A 218 -8.24 6.91 -12.97
CA SER A 218 -7.76 6.14 -11.83
C SER A 218 -6.38 6.61 -11.36
N PHE A 219 -5.52 6.99 -12.30
CA PHE A 219 -4.22 7.58 -11.99
C PHE A 219 -4.37 8.93 -11.27
N ILE A 220 -5.21 9.82 -11.79
CA ILE A 220 -5.48 11.14 -11.19
C ILE A 220 -6.11 10.99 -9.81
N TYR A 221 -7.02 10.04 -9.62
CA TYR A 221 -7.64 9.77 -8.33
C TYR A 221 -6.61 9.49 -7.24
N PHE A 222 -5.69 8.55 -7.46
CA PHE A 222 -4.66 8.24 -6.47
C PHE A 222 -3.75 9.43 -6.17
N ILE A 223 -3.40 10.22 -7.19
CA ILE A 223 -2.60 11.45 -6.98
C ILE A 223 -3.37 12.49 -6.16
N ILE A 224 -4.66 12.68 -6.42
CA ILE A 224 -5.49 13.61 -5.65
C ILE A 224 -5.56 13.15 -4.19
N VAL A 225 -5.76 11.85 -3.94
CA VAL A 225 -5.75 11.31 -2.57
C VAL A 225 -4.41 11.54 -1.90
N MET A 226 -3.29 11.27 -2.57
CA MET A 226 -1.96 11.56 -2.01
C MET A 226 -1.81 13.03 -1.64
N LEU A 227 -2.23 13.95 -2.51
CA LEU A 227 -2.07 15.39 -2.30
C LEU A 227 -3.03 15.95 -1.24
N SER A 228 -4.26 15.43 -1.14
CA SER A 228 -5.27 15.94 -0.21
C SER A 228 -4.81 15.83 1.24
N PHE A 229 -4.16 14.74 1.62
CA PHE A 229 -3.68 14.51 2.98
C PHE A 229 -2.37 15.25 3.33
N PHE A 230 -1.74 15.94 2.36
CA PHE A 230 -0.63 16.85 2.66
C PHE A 230 -1.07 18.24 3.11
N TYR A 231 -2.33 18.60 2.87
CA TYR A 231 -2.87 19.91 3.26
C TYR A 231 -3.38 19.95 4.71
N PHE A 232 -3.61 18.81 5.32
CA PHE A 232 -4.05 18.65 6.72
C PHE A 232 -2.91 18.24 7.64
#